data_b04d0513dba30f6a9e891d9aa347e7b6
#
_entry.id   b04d0513dba30f6a9e891d9aa347e7b6
#
_cell.length_a   1.000
_cell.length_b   1.000
_cell.length_c   1.000
_cell.angle_alpha   90.00
_cell.angle_beta   90.00
_cell.angle_gamma   90.00
#
_symmetry.space_group_name_H-M   'P 1'
#
loop_
_entity.id
_entity.type
_entity.pdbx_description
1 polymer ?
#
loop_
_entity_poly.entity_id
_entity_poly.type
_entity_poly.pdbx_seq_one_letter_code
_entity_poly.pdbx_strand_id
1 'polypeptide(L)'
;VDITSGIYRNFGFVRFILFFLMINYIFVIDKKNFNTLKIWAAIFFIVLVDVYIERFTGSNIFGFGKLEIDGVPQPHADRVISFFRTEPIAGAFLCGFCFIVLGYILNFLKSQKILKIFGFFLILLTLVGVILTGERSNSLKALVGFFIFVSLIDYVKIRSKILILLSVFIIFFLTINTSDYVKHRFVDQFYNEIKTKDKRESFLENSLYMKLYKSGIYVFKNNFWFGVGNKNYRVETCDVKKSLIH
;
A
#
# COMPACT_ATOMS: atom_id res chain seq x y z
N VAL A 1 -15.89 -26.77 -6.51
CA VAL A 1 -15.29 -26.17 -5.28
C VAL A 1 -14.27 -27.17 -4.74
N ASP A 2 -13.02 -26.78 -4.65
CA ASP A 2 -11.96 -27.61 -4.05
C ASP A 2 -11.95 -27.43 -2.52
N ILE A 3 -12.69 -28.30 -1.85
CA ILE A 3 -12.87 -28.27 -0.40
C ILE A 3 -11.54 -28.53 0.32
N THR A 4 -10.75 -29.46 -0.18
CA THR A 4 -9.49 -29.88 0.44
C THR A 4 -8.47 -28.73 0.45
N SER A 5 -8.26 -28.08 -0.68
CA SER A 5 -7.41 -26.87 -0.76
C SER A 5 -7.95 -25.73 0.11
N GLY A 6 -9.27 -25.58 0.21
CA GLY A 6 -9.90 -24.59 1.07
C GLY A 6 -9.58 -24.81 2.55
N ILE A 7 -9.70 -26.05 3.03
CA ILE A 7 -9.40 -26.43 4.42
C ILE A 7 -7.93 -26.15 4.76
N TYR A 8 -6.98 -26.66 3.96
CA TYR A 8 -5.55 -26.43 4.19
C TYR A 8 -5.20 -24.93 4.30
N ARG A 9 -5.85 -24.10 3.50
CA ARG A 9 -5.63 -22.65 3.53
C ARG A 9 -6.26 -21.97 4.74
N ASN A 10 -7.43 -22.42 5.17
CA ASN A 10 -8.05 -21.91 6.38
C ASN A 10 -7.18 -22.25 7.60
N PHE A 11 -6.56 -23.42 7.65
CA PHE A 11 -5.53 -23.70 8.66
C PHE A 11 -4.35 -22.72 8.59
N GLY A 12 -3.98 -22.25 7.39
CA GLY A 12 -2.97 -21.21 7.23
C GLY A 12 -3.33 -19.88 7.92
N PHE A 13 -4.62 -19.57 8.13
CA PHE A 13 -5.03 -18.38 8.88
C PHE A 13 -4.82 -18.49 10.39
N VAL A 14 -4.74 -19.71 10.94
CA VAL A 14 -4.43 -19.91 12.37
C VAL A 14 -3.12 -19.24 12.76
N ARG A 15 -2.13 -19.20 11.85
CA ARG A 15 -0.86 -18.47 12.07
C ARG A 15 -1.06 -16.99 12.34
N PHE A 16 -2.06 -16.34 11.73
CA PHE A 16 -2.34 -14.92 11.97
C PHE A 16 -3.00 -14.71 13.34
N ILE A 17 -3.84 -15.66 13.76
CA ILE A 17 -4.43 -15.64 15.11
C ILE A 17 -3.31 -15.82 16.15
N LEU A 18 -2.42 -16.80 15.95
CA LEU A 18 -1.28 -17.02 16.82
C LEU A 18 -0.35 -15.80 16.85
N PHE A 19 -0.09 -15.20 15.69
CA PHE A 19 0.71 -13.99 15.59
C PHE A 19 0.06 -12.80 16.32
N PHE A 20 -1.25 -12.63 16.17
CA PHE A 20 -2.00 -11.61 16.90
C PHE A 20 -1.95 -11.83 18.43
N LEU A 21 -2.15 -13.06 18.88
CA LEU A 21 -2.04 -13.42 20.29
C LEU A 21 -0.63 -13.18 20.83
N MET A 22 0.40 -13.54 20.06
CA MET A 22 1.79 -13.32 20.41
C MET A 22 2.12 -11.82 20.52
N ILE A 23 1.65 -11.00 19.57
CA ILE A 23 1.79 -9.56 19.64
C ILE A 23 1.11 -8.99 20.87
N ASN A 24 -0.15 -9.37 21.13
CA ASN A 24 -0.85 -8.93 22.32
C ASN A 24 -0.12 -9.34 23.61
N TYR A 25 0.38 -10.55 23.67
CA TYR A 25 1.17 -11.04 24.81
C TYR A 25 2.42 -10.17 25.02
N ILE A 26 3.20 -9.91 23.96
CA ILE A 26 4.38 -9.06 24.02
C ILE A 26 4.04 -7.63 24.47
N PHE A 27 2.99 -7.03 23.92
CA PHE A 27 2.63 -5.65 24.25
C PHE A 27 1.96 -5.48 25.61
N VAL A 28 1.21 -6.48 26.09
CA VAL A 28 0.49 -6.40 27.37
C VAL A 28 1.39 -6.78 28.53
N ILE A 29 2.21 -7.82 28.39
CA ILE A 29 3.04 -8.34 29.48
C ILE A 29 4.37 -7.58 29.57
N ASP A 30 4.95 -7.24 28.45
CA ASP A 30 6.25 -6.59 28.41
C ASP A 30 6.14 -5.08 28.16
N LYS A 31 5.49 -4.38 29.11
CA LYS A 31 5.37 -2.90 29.08
C LYS A 31 6.71 -2.17 29.00
N LYS A 32 7.84 -2.85 29.21
CA LYS A 32 9.20 -2.30 29.06
C LYS A 32 9.83 -2.53 27.68
N ASN A 33 9.30 -3.44 26.85
CA ASN A 33 9.92 -3.80 25.58
C ASN A 33 9.44 -2.94 24.40
N PHE A 34 9.60 -1.65 24.52
CA PHE A 34 9.63 -0.73 23.37
C PHE A 34 10.71 -1.09 22.32
N ASN A 35 11.57 -2.07 22.59
CA ASN A 35 12.65 -2.47 21.70
C ASN A 35 12.11 -3.10 20.41
N THR A 36 11.02 -3.86 20.45
CA THR A 36 10.40 -4.44 19.25
C THR A 36 9.93 -3.35 18.29
N LEU A 37 9.26 -2.31 18.80
CA LEU A 37 8.81 -1.19 17.98
C LEU A 37 9.98 -0.34 17.45
N LYS A 38 11.08 -0.24 18.20
CA LYS A 38 12.32 0.40 17.70
C LYS A 38 12.91 -0.37 16.54
N ILE A 39 12.97 -1.71 16.63
CA ILE A 39 13.47 -2.56 15.54
C ILE A 39 12.57 -2.40 14.30
N TRP A 40 11.25 -2.43 14.48
CA TRP A 40 10.32 -2.21 13.37
C TRP A 40 10.45 -0.82 12.74
N ALA A 41 10.62 0.20 13.56
CA ALA A 41 10.88 1.55 13.07
C ALA A 41 12.21 1.61 12.29
N ALA A 42 13.27 0.96 12.79
CA ALA A 42 14.55 0.90 12.08
C ALA A 42 14.42 0.19 10.72
N ILE A 43 13.77 -0.97 10.67
CA ILE A 43 13.52 -1.69 9.41
C ILE A 43 12.71 -0.81 8.44
N PHE A 44 11.65 -0.17 8.94
CA PHE A 44 10.83 0.73 8.13
C PHE A 44 11.66 1.87 7.53
N PHE A 45 12.52 2.49 8.31
CA PHE A 45 13.40 3.56 7.84
C PHE A 45 14.44 3.08 6.84
N ILE A 46 15.00 1.90 7.04
CA ILE A 46 15.94 1.30 6.08
C ILE A 46 15.23 1.10 4.73
N VAL A 47 14.03 0.53 4.72
CA VAL A 47 13.24 0.35 3.50
C VAL A 47 12.87 1.69 2.87
N LEU A 48 12.46 2.67 3.69
CA LEU A 48 12.11 4.01 3.20
C LEU A 48 13.29 4.68 2.51
N VAL A 49 14.46 4.66 3.13
CA VAL A 49 15.71 5.22 2.58
C VAL A 49 16.10 4.49 1.30
N ASP A 50 16.01 3.16 1.29
CA ASP A 50 16.33 2.36 0.12
C ASP A 50 15.40 2.64 -1.07
N VAL A 51 14.11 2.86 -0.83
CA VAL A 51 13.16 3.31 -1.86
C VAL A 51 13.60 4.63 -2.50
N TYR A 52 14.09 5.59 -1.71
CA TYR A 52 14.63 6.83 -2.25
C TYR A 52 15.92 6.59 -3.05
N ILE A 53 16.84 5.79 -2.52
CA ILE A 53 18.09 5.45 -3.22
C ILE A 53 17.76 4.82 -4.57
N GLU A 54 16.98 3.75 -4.59
CA GLU A 54 16.63 3.04 -5.82
C GLU A 54 15.93 3.97 -6.83
N ARG A 55 15.06 4.86 -6.34
CA ARG A 55 14.36 5.79 -7.22
C ARG A 55 15.29 6.78 -7.92
N PHE A 56 16.30 7.28 -7.24
CA PHE A 56 17.22 8.29 -7.77
C PHE A 56 18.45 7.69 -8.46
N THR A 57 18.91 6.50 -8.05
CA THR A 57 20.10 5.86 -8.61
C THR A 57 19.78 4.76 -9.62
N GLY A 58 18.54 4.27 -9.65
CA GLY A 58 18.12 3.16 -10.51
C GLY A 58 18.37 1.78 -9.94
N SER A 59 19.05 1.66 -8.78
CA SER A 59 19.28 0.41 -8.07
C SER A 59 19.21 0.62 -6.57
N ASN A 60 18.80 -0.41 -5.83
CA ASN A 60 18.78 -0.40 -4.38
C ASN A 60 20.20 -0.55 -3.80
N ILE A 61 20.33 -0.50 -2.47
CA ILE A 61 21.60 -0.60 -1.75
C ILE A 61 22.37 -1.92 -2.11
N PHE A 62 21.66 -2.99 -2.47
CA PHE A 62 22.28 -4.27 -2.86
C PHE A 62 22.49 -4.41 -4.38
N GLY A 63 22.26 -3.36 -5.16
CA GLY A 63 22.40 -3.40 -6.62
C GLY A 63 21.20 -4.02 -7.34
N PHE A 64 20.11 -4.34 -6.65
CA PHE A 64 18.86 -4.75 -7.30
C PHE A 64 18.13 -3.48 -7.80
N GLY A 65 17.68 -3.52 -9.00
CA GLY A 65 16.89 -2.46 -9.62
C GLY A 65 16.35 -3.01 -10.92
N LYS A 66 15.36 -2.37 -11.51
CA LYS A 66 14.67 -2.77 -12.73
C LYS A 66 14.38 -4.27 -12.80
N LEU A 67 13.14 -4.65 -12.63
CA LEU A 67 12.68 -6.03 -12.76
C LEU A 67 12.93 -6.52 -14.19
N GLU A 68 14.13 -7.07 -14.43
CA GLU A 68 14.49 -7.80 -15.64
C GLU A 68 14.63 -9.28 -15.28
N ILE A 69 13.94 -10.13 -16.03
CA ILE A 69 14.13 -11.58 -15.98
C ILE A 69 14.70 -11.97 -17.33
N ASP A 70 15.91 -12.54 -17.31
CA ASP A 70 16.65 -12.94 -18.53
C ASP A 70 16.80 -11.80 -19.56
N GLY A 71 17.03 -10.58 -19.07
CA GLY A 71 17.19 -9.39 -19.95
C GLY A 71 15.88 -8.83 -20.49
N VAL A 72 14.72 -9.38 -20.13
CA VAL A 72 13.42 -8.89 -20.55
C VAL A 72 12.78 -8.06 -19.43
N PRO A 73 12.49 -6.76 -19.67
CA PRO A 73 11.79 -5.93 -18.69
C PRO A 73 10.41 -6.50 -18.36
N GLN A 74 10.14 -6.72 -17.09
CA GLN A 74 8.85 -7.18 -16.64
C GLN A 74 7.78 -6.06 -16.71
N PRO A 75 6.47 -6.38 -16.78
CA PRO A 75 5.38 -5.40 -16.92
C PRO A 75 5.33 -4.31 -15.84
N HIS A 76 6.12 -4.45 -14.79
CA HIS A 76 6.22 -3.52 -13.67
C HIS A 76 7.65 -3.07 -13.39
N ALA A 77 8.55 -3.22 -14.37
CA ALA A 77 9.98 -2.89 -14.25
C ALA A 77 10.27 -1.42 -13.89
N ASP A 78 9.29 -0.56 -14.06
CA ASP A 78 9.34 0.84 -13.70
C ASP A 78 9.02 1.14 -12.22
N ARG A 79 8.58 0.13 -11.44
CA ARG A 79 8.30 0.28 -10.01
C ARG A 79 9.53 0.02 -9.16
N VAL A 80 9.58 0.70 -8.02
CA VAL A 80 10.60 0.43 -7.00
C VAL A 80 10.32 -0.90 -6.33
N ILE A 81 11.32 -1.76 -6.28
CA ILE A 81 11.25 -3.10 -5.69
C ILE A 81 11.91 -3.17 -4.30
N SER A 82 12.87 -2.30 -4.03
CA SER A 82 13.64 -2.26 -2.79
C SER A 82 14.21 -3.66 -2.44
N PHE A 83 14.08 -4.11 -1.21
CA PHE A 83 14.57 -5.42 -0.76
C PHE A 83 13.70 -6.62 -1.19
N PHE A 84 12.59 -6.37 -1.90
CA PHE A 84 11.62 -7.42 -2.25
C PHE A 84 11.93 -8.15 -3.57
N ARG A 85 13.07 -7.88 -4.18
CA ARG A 85 13.64 -8.54 -5.37
C ARG A 85 12.72 -8.62 -6.59
N THR A 86 11.78 -9.57 -6.61
CA THR A 86 10.96 -9.90 -7.78
C THR A 86 9.58 -9.26 -7.73
N GLU A 87 9.16 -8.73 -6.58
CA GLU A 87 7.81 -8.21 -6.38
C GLU A 87 7.84 -6.72 -6.04
N PRO A 88 7.15 -5.87 -6.80
CA PRO A 88 7.07 -4.45 -6.52
C PRO A 88 6.05 -4.16 -5.41
N ILE A 89 6.34 -4.62 -4.18
CA ILE A 89 5.47 -4.49 -3.00
C ILE A 89 5.99 -3.48 -1.96
N ALA A 90 7.06 -2.74 -2.29
CA ALA A 90 7.66 -1.76 -1.39
C ALA A 90 6.66 -0.70 -0.92
N GLY A 91 5.80 -0.21 -1.81
CA GLY A 91 4.73 0.73 -1.45
C GLY A 91 3.67 0.11 -0.53
N ALA A 92 3.32 -1.16 -0.72
CA ALA A 92 2.40 -1.87 0.16
C ALA A 92 3.00 -2.04 1.57
N PHE A 93 4.28 -2.39 1.65
CA PHE A 93 5.00 -2.48 2.93
C PHE A 93 5.02 -1.13 3.65
N LEU A 94 5.46 -0.07 2.98
CA LEU A 94 5.50 1.27 3.57
C LEU A 94 4.11 1.74 4.01
N CYS A 95 3.07 1.57 3.17
CA CYS A 95 1.71 1.95 3.50
C CYS A 95 1.15 1.15 4.69
N GLY A 96 1.44 -0.15 4.79
CA GLY A 96 0.96 -1.00 5.87
C GLY A 96 1.59 -0.70 7.23
N PHE A 97 2.89 -0.41 7.26
CA PHE A 97 3.62 -0.21 8.52
C PHE A 97 3.75 1.25 8.95
N CYS A 98 3.58 2.23 8.05
CA CYS A 98 3.80 3.66 8.36
C CYS A 98 2.99 4.14 9.56
N PHE A 99 1.73 3.76 9.67
CA PHE A 99 0.86 4.26 10.75
C PHE A 99 1.25 3.69 12.12
N ILE A 100 1.74 2.46 12.18
CA ILE A 100 2.24 1.85 13.42
C ILE A 100 3.52 2.59 13.86
N VAL A 101 4.46 2.77 12.94
CA VAL A 101 5.74 3.45 13.21
C VAL A 101 5.50 4.91 13.57
N LEU A 102 4.66 5.63 12.83
CA LEU A 102 4.31 7.01 13.11
C LEU A 102 3.60 7.17 14.46
N GLY A 103 2.65 6.29 14.76
CA GLY A 103 1.95 6.26 16.05
C GLY A 103 2.93 6.06 17.21
N TYR A 104 3.88 5.13 17.06
CA TYR A 104 4.94 4.90 18.02
C TYR A 104 5.82 6.14 18.23
N ILE A 105 6.34 6.72 17.15
CA ILE A 105 7.21 7.90 17.20
C ILE A 105 6.48 9.09 17.82
N LEU A 106 5.27 9.40 17.37
CA LEU A 106 4.49 10.52 17.87
C LEU A 106 4.11 10.36 19.35
N ASN A 107 3.82 9.14 19.80
CA ASN A 107 3.56 8.88 21.21
C ASN A 107 4.81 9.04 22.07
N PHE A 108 5.97 8.57 21.59
CA PHE A 108 7.25 8.74 22.26
C PHE A 108 7.67 10.23 22.32
N LEU A 109 7.38 11.00 21.26
CA LEU A 109 7.76 12.40 21.09
C LEU A 109 6.74 13.39 21.68
N LYS A 110 5.70 12.90 22.35
CA LYS A 110 4.57 13.71 22.83
C LYS A 110 4.97 14.90 23.71
N SER A 111 6.09 14.81 24.44
CA SER A 111 6.53 15.82 25.40
C SER A 111 7.37 16.97 24.81
N GLN A 112 7.94 16.82 23.63
CA GLN A 112 8.91 17.76 23.08
C GLN A 112 8.43 18.43 21.79
N LYS A 113 8.40 19.77 21.73
CA LYS A 113 7.92 20.53 20.56
C LYS A 113 8.73 20.25 19.28
N ILE A 114 10.06 20.20 19.38
CA ILE A 114 10.97 19.96 18.24
C ILE A 114 10.68 18.59 17.61
N LEU A 115 10.40 17.59 18.43
CA LEU A 115 10.15 16.23 17.99
C LEU A 115 8.78 16.05 17.34
N LYS A 116 7.81 16.94 17.63
CA LYS A 116 6.53 16.97 16.89
C LYS A 116 6.73 17.42 15.44
N ILE A 117 7.61 18.40 15.22
CA ILE A 117 7.98 18.85 13.87
C ILE A 117 8.67 17.72 13.11
N PHE A 118 9.57 16.99 13.77
CA PHE A 118 10.23 15.83 13.19
C PHE A 118 9.23 14.72 12.81
N GLY A 119 8.28 14.39 13.70
CA GLY A 119 7.22 13.43 13.40
C GLY A 119 6.37 13.83 12.20
N PHE A 120 6.08 15.13 12.08
CA PHE A 120 5.38 15.67 10.91
C PHE A 120 6.21 15.55 9.63
N PHE A 121 7.49 15.90 9.68
CA PHE A 121 8.39 15.73 8.54
C PHE A 121 8.47 14.26 8.08
N LEU A 122 8.47 13.32 9.03
CA LEU A 122 8.41 11.89 8.72
C LEU A 122 7.13 11.47 7.99
N ILE A 123 5.98 12.03 8.35
CA ILE A 123 4.72 11.79 7.63
C ILE A 123 4.90 12.20 6.17
N LEU A 124 5.40 13.39 5.91
CA LEU A 124 5.61 13.90 4.56
C LEU A 124 6.63 13.04 3.79
N LEU A 125 7.75 12.70 4.41
CA LEU A 125 8.79 11.86 3.80
C LEU A 125 8.22 10.48 3.45
N THR A 126 7.46 9.87 4.34
CA THR A 126 6.83 8.56 4.08
C THR A 126 5.84 8.64 2.92
N LEU A 127 5.00 9.68 2.89
CA LEU A 127 4.03 9.87 1.80
C LEU A 127 4.74 10.00 0.45
N VAL A 128 5.77 10.84 0.37
CA VAL A 128 6.58 10.98 -0.86
C VAL A 128 7.21 9.65 -1.23
N GLY A 129 7.80 8.92 -0.28
CA GLY A 129 8.36 7.59 -0.51
C GLY A 129 7.34 6.62 -1.11
N VAL A 130 6.13 6.54 -0.56
CA VAL A 130 5.06 5.68 -1.11
C VAL A 130 4.68 6.09 -2.53
N ILE A 131 4.59 7.39 -2.82
CA ILE A 131 4.28 7.88 -4.18
C ILE A 131 5.40 7.51 -5.16
N LEU A 132 6.66 7.67 -4.76
CA LEU A 132 7.83 7.37 -5.57
C LEU A 132 7.97 5.87 -5.91
N THR A 133 7.35 4.97 -5.15
CA THR A 133 7.31 3.54 -5.54
C THR A 133 6.53 3.30 -6.83
N GLY A 134 5.67 4.23 -7.26
CA GLY A 134 4.84 4.08 -8.44
C GLY A 134 3.59 3.22 -8.25
N GLU A 135 3.26 2.85 -7.03
CA GLU A 135 2.07 2.07 -6.69
C GLU A 135 0.86 2.97 -6.43
N ARG A 136 0.08 3.29 -7.46
CA ARG A 136 -1.08 4.20 -7.40
C ARG A 136 -2.06 3.87 -6.26
N SER A 137 -2.44 2.60 -6.15
CA SER A 137 -3.40 2.14 -5.15
C SER A 137 -2.91 2.36 -3.72
N ASN A 138 -1.63 2.08 -3.45
CA ASN A 138 -1.05 2.26 -2.13
C ASN A 138 -0.78 3.74 -1.82
N SER A 139 -0.45 4.54 -2.81
CA SER A 139 -0.33 6.00 -2.66
C SER A 139 -1.66 6.65 -2.27
N LEU A 140 -2.77 6.24 -2.92
CA LEU A 140 -4.09 6.73 -2.56
C LEU A 140 -4.53 6.26 -1.17
N LYS A 141 -4.29 4.98 -0.83
CA LYS A 141 -4.54 4.45 0.52
C LYS A 141 -3.74 5.19 1.58
N ALA A 142 -2.46 5.49 1.31
CA ALA A 142 -1.62 6.26 2.22
C ALA A 142 -2.16 7.67 2.42
N LEU A 143 -2.57 8.36 1.35
CA LEU A 143 -3.17 9.69 1.44
C LEU A 143 -4.42 9.70 2.33
N VAL A 144 -5.37 8.79 2.08
CA VAL A 144 -6.58 8.64 2.89
C VAL A 144 -6.24 8.24 4.33
N GLY A 145 -5.30 7.31 4.49
CA GLY A 145 -4.83 6.86 5.80
C GLY A 145 -4.19 8.00 6.61
N PHE A 146 -3.38 8.86 6.01
CA PHE A 146 -2.82 10.04 6.68
C PHE A 146 -3.90 11.03 7.07
N PHE A 147 -4.91 11.23 6.22
CA PHE A 147 -6.06 12.06 6.56
C PHE A 147 -6.76 11.56 7.83
N ILE A 148 -7.09 10.28 7.88
CA ILE A 148 -7.74 9.64 9.04
C ILE A 148 -6.81 9.71 10.26
N PHE A 149 -5.54 9.34 10.10
CA PHE A 149 -4.56 9.33 11.18
C PHE A 149 -4.40 10.69 11.85
N VAL A 150 -4.21 11.77 11.06
CA VAL A 150 -4.09 13.13 11.57
C VAL A 150 -5.38 13.59 12.24
N SER A 151 -6.54 13.21 11.71
CA SER A 151 -7.84 13.55 12.29
C SER A 151 -8.04 12.94 13.68
N LEU A 152 -7.53 11.71 13.90
CA LEU A 152 -7.65 10.97 15.16
C LEU A 152 -6.62 11.38 16.23
N ILE A 153 -5.64 12.23 15.93
CA ILE A 153 -4.66 12.69 16.92
C ILE A 153 -5.30 13.74 17.86
N ASP A 154 -5.57 13.40 19.10
CA ASP A 154 -6.32 14.27 20.04
C ASP A 154 -5.50 15.44 20.59
N TYR A 155 -4.19 15.28 20.75
CA TYR A 155 -3.31 16.29 21.35
C TYR A 155 -2.88 17.41 20.37
N VAL A 156 -3.29 17.36 19.11
CA VAL A 156 -3.00 18.39 18.10
C VAL A 156 -4.22 19.29 17.92
N LYS A 157 -4.01 20.62 18.03
CA LYS A 157 -5.07 21.61 17.83
C LYS A 157 -5.63 21.52 16.40
N ILE A 158 -6.93 21.77 16.25
CA ILE A 158 -7.63 21.66 14.94
C ILE A 158 -6.97 22.51 13.84
N ARG A 159 -6.50 23.73 14.17
CA ARG A 159 -5.77 24.60 13.21
C ARG A 159 -4.51 23.91 12.68
N SER A 160 -3.76 23.26 13.56
CA SER A 160 -2.54 22.52 13.16
C SER A 160 -2.88 21.28 12.34
N LYS A 161 -3.97 20.56 12.65
CA LYS A 161 -4.45 19.43 11.83
C LYS A 161 -4.76 19.90 10.40
N ILE A 162 -5.47 21.01 10.25
CA ILE A 162 -5.81 21.57 8.93
C ILE A 162 -4.53 21.93 8.16
N LEU A 163 -3.54 22.57 8.80
CA LEU A 163 -2.27 22.91 8.16
C LEU A 163 -1.49 21.64 7.74
N ILE A 164 -1.48 20.60 8.58
CA ILE A 164 -0.86 19.32 8.27
C ILE A 164 -1.53 18.66 7.05
N LEU A 165 -2.85 18.60 7.04
CA LEU A 165 -3.59 18.00 5.93
C LEU A 165 -3.42 18.77 4.63
N LEU A 166 -3.41 20.10 4.71
CA LEU A 166 -3.14 20.96 3.56
C LEU A 166 -1.74 20.73 3.00
N SER A 167 -0.71 20.65 3.87
CA SER A 167 0.67 20.38 3.43
C SER A 167 0.84 18.96 2.86
N VAL A 168 0.18 17.96 3.42
CA VAL A 168 0.13 16.59 2.85
C VAL A 168 -0.42 16.64 1.42
N PHE A 169 -1.50 17.37 1.22
CA PHE A 169 -2.15 17.52 -0.09
C PHE A 169 -1.27 18.29 -1.09
N ILE A 170 -0.68 19.39 -0.66
CA ILE A 170 0.25 20.18 -1.49
C ILE A 170 1.46 19.33 -1.90
N ILE A 171 2.07 18.60 -0.98
CA ILE A 171 3.23 17.75 -1.29
C ILE A 171 2.85 16.60 -2.22
N PHE A 172 1.67 16.01 -2.06
CA PHE A 172 1.16 15.00 -2.98
C PHE A 172 1.11 15.56 -4.42
N PHE A 173 0.52 16.73 -4.59
CA PHE A 173 0.45 17.40 -5.90
C PHE A 173 1.82 17.80 -6.44
N LEU A 174 2.68 18.36 -5.60
CA LEU A 174 4.04 18.73 -6.00
C LEU A 174 4.84 17.51 -6.46
N THR A 175 4.77 16.41 -5.73
CA THR A 175 5.49 15.17 -6.10
C THR A 175 5.02 14.64 -7.45
N ILE A 176 3.72 14.68 -7.72
CA ILE A 176 3.18 14.25 -9.02
C ILE A 176 3.66 15.16 -10.16
N ASN A 177 3.71 16.46 -9.93
CA ASN A 177 4.08 17.41 -10.99
C ASN A 177 5.59 17.54 -11.21
N THR A 178 6.41 17.29 -10.18
CA THR A 178 7.86 17.46 -10.25
C THR A 178 8.57 16.25 -10.87
N SER A 179 8.02 15.05 -10.72
CA SER A 179 8.61 13.83 -11.26
C SER A 179 7.89 13.40 -12.52
N ASP A 180 8.58 13.45 -13.67
CA ASP A 180 8.03 13.01 -14.98
C ASP A 180 7.53 11.57 -14.92
N TYR A 181 8.24 10.70 -14.22
CA TYR A 181 7.82 9.32 -13.99
C TYR A 181 6.49 9.25 -13.23
N VAL A 182 6.37 9.96 -12.11
CA VAL A 182 5.15 9.95 -11.29
C VAL A 182 4.00 10.57 -12.07
N LYS A 183 4.26 11.69 -12.79
CA LYS A 183 3.28 12.33 -13.66
C LYS A 183 2.78 11.38 -14.74
N HIS A 184 3.71 10.76 -15.49
CA HIS A 184 3.34 9.77 -16.49
C HIS A 184 2.48 8.64 -15.90
N ARG A 185 2.88 8.13 -14.75
CA ARG A 185 2.20 7.01 -14.10
C ARG A 185 0.82 7.36 -13.53
N PHE A 186 0.70 8.50 -12.85
CA PHE A 186 -0.53 8.88 -12.15
C PHE A 186 -1.50 9.68 -13.02
N VAL A 187 -0.99 10.47 -13.95
CA VAL A 187 -1.80 11.40 -14.76
C VAL A 187 -1.92 10.90 -16.19
N ASP A 188 -0.80 10.75 -16.94
CA ASP A 188 -0.86 10.54 -18.39
C ASP A 188 -1.48 9.19 -18.74
N GLN A 189 -1.10 8.11 -18.03
CA GLN A 189 -1.68 6.80 -18.26
C GLN A 189 -3.19 6.81 -18.00
N PHE A 190 -3.62 7.43 -16.89
CA PHE A 190 -5.05 7.52 -16.54
C PHE A 190 -5.80 8.43 -17.51
N TYR A 191 -5.24 9.59 -17.86
CA TYR A 191 -5.82 10.52 -18.79
C TYR A 191 -5.98 9.91 -20.18
N ASN A 192 -4.96 9.21 -20.68
CA ASN A 192 -5.00 8.55 -22.00
C ASN A 192 -6.03 7.41 -22.06
N GLU A 193 -6.31 6.77 -20.92
CA GLU A 193 -7.38 5.75 -20.83
C GLU A 193 -8.79 6.34 -20.88
N ILE A 194 -8.98 7.64 -20.50
CA ILE A 194 -10.32 8.25 -20.34
C ILE A 194 -10.56 9.38 -21.35
N LYS A 195 -9.54 9.85 -22.07
CA LYS A 195 -9.58 11.07 -22.89
C LYS A 195 -10.70 11.10 -23.93
N THR A 196 -11.03 9.98 -24.57
CA THR A 196 -12.09 9.89 -25.58
C THR A 196 -13.28 9.18 -25.02
N LYS A 197 -14.51 9.55 -25.48
CA LYS A 197 -15.76 8.89 -25.05
C LYS A 197 -15.69 7.39 -25.31
N ASP A 198 -15.22 6.99 -26.49
CA ASP A 198 -15.07 5.60 -26.88
C ASP A 198 -14.02 4.86 -26.01
N LYS A 199 -12.91 5.50 -25.67
CA LYS A 199 -11.90 4.94 -24.76
C LYS A 199 -12.42 4.82 -23.33
N ARG A 200 -13.22 5.77 -22.87
CA ARG A 200 -13.84 5.74 -21.54
C ARG A 200 -14.88 4.63 -21.44
N GLU A 201 -15.71 4.46 -22.45
CA GLU A 201 -16.68 3.37 -22.52
C GLU A 201 -15.96 2.02 -22.60
N SER A 202 -14.93 1.91 -23.44
CA SER A 202 -14.05 0.74 -23.51
C SER A 202 -13.31 0.47 -22.21
N PHE A 203 -12.86 1.50 -21.47
CA PHE A 203 -12.26 1.35 -20.16
C PHE A 203 -13.25 0.80 -19.13
N LEU A 204 -14.46 1.33 -19.11
CA LEU A 204 -15.50 0.88 -18.18
C LEU A 204 -16.00 -0.54 -18.48
N GLU A 205 -15.95 -0.96 -19.75
CA GLU A 205 -16.42 -2.29 -20.15
C GLU A 205 -15.29 -3.32 -20.16
N ASN A 206 -14.11 -2.97 -20.67
CA ASN A 206 -13.06 -3.92 -21.02
C ASN A 206 -11.82 -3.85 -20.16
N SER A 207 -11.66 -2.81 -19.28
CA SER A 207 -10.48 -2.76 -18.43
C SER A 207 -10.43 -3.96 -17.49
N LEU A 208 -9.23 -4.48 -17.25
CA LEU A 208 -8.99 -5.61 -16.36
C LEU A 208 -9.60 -5.36 -14.96
N TYR A 209 -9.48 -4.13 -14.46
CA TYR A 209 -10.03 -3.76 -13.16
C TYR A 209 -11.55 -3.81 -13.13
N MET A 210 -12.22 -3.30 -14.16
CA MET A 210 -13.69 -3.32 -14.22
C MET A 210 -14.22 -4.74 -14.40
N LYS A 211 -13.55 -5.58 -15.18
CA LYS A 211 -13.88 -7.01 -15.29
C LYS A 211 -13.73 -7.72 -13.93
N LEU A 212 -12.65 -7.43 -13.18
CA LEU A 212 -12.46 -7.97 -11.83
C LEU A 212 -13.54 -7.49 -10.86
N TYR A 213 -13.91 -6.21 -10.90
CA TYR A 213 -15.00 -5.68 -10.06
C TYR A 213 -16.36 -6.30 -10.42
N LYS A 214 -16.70 -6.38 -11.71
CA LYS A 214 -17.94 -6.99 -12.17
C LYS A 214 -18.02 -8.46 -11.75
N SER A 215 -16.94 -9.23 -11.97
CA SER A 215 -16.90 -10.64 -11.56
C SER A 215 -16.96 -10.80 -10.03
N GLY A 216 -16.32 -9.89 -9.27
CA GLY A 216 -16.42 -9.88 -7.81
C GLY A 216 -17.85 -9.62 -7.32
N ILE A 217 -18.53 -8.65 -7.91
CA ILE A 217 -19.94 -8.36 -7.60
C ILE A 217 -20.85 -9.52 -7.97
N TYR A 218 -20.60 -10.18 -9.11
CA TYR A 218 -21.35 -11.35 -9.53
C TYR A 218 -21.22 -12.50 -8.53
N VAL A 219 -19.99 -12.85 -8.14
CA VAL A 219 -19.72 -13.89 -7.14
C VAL A 219 -20.36 -13.54 -5.79
N PHE A 220 -20.27 -12.29 -5.37
CA PHE A 220 -20.90 -11.80 -4.15
C PHE A 220 -22.42 -11.95 -4.18
N LYS A 221 -23.09 -11.55 -5.26
CA LYS A 221 -24.55 -11.67 -5.40
C LYS A 221 -25.02 -13.12 -5.34
N ASN A 222 -24.27 -14.05 -5.94
CA ASN A 222 -24.63 -15.46 -5.97
C ASN A 222 -24.30 -16.20 -4.66
N ASN A 223 -23.39 -15.67 -3.84
CA ASN A 223 -22.91 -16.33 -2.63
C ASN A 223 -22.87 -15.34 -1.44
N PHE A 224 -23.96 -14.57 -1.26
CA PHE A 224 -24.01 -13.43 -0.35
C PHE A 224 -23.71 -13.79 1.12
N TRP A 225 -24.27 -14.91 1.61
CA TRP A 225 -24.20 -15.23 3.05
C TRP A 225 -22.86 -15.82 3.50
N PHE A 226 -22.30 -16.74 2.73
CA PHE A 226 -21.09 -17.48 3.13
C PHE A 226 -19.89 -17.27 2.21
N GLY A 227 -20.11 -16.55 1.10
CA GLY A 227 -19.10 -16.40 0.06
C GLY A 227 -18.77 -17.74 -0.61
N VAL A 228 -17.74 -17.74 -1.41
CA VAL A 228 -17.27 -18.94 -2.15
C VAL A 228 -16.11 -19.66 -1.45
N GLY A 229 -15.70 -19.17 -0.29
CA GLY A 229 -14.54 -19.69 0.43
C GLY A 229 -13.20 -19.22 -0.14
N ASN A 230 -12.14 -19.51 0.61
CA ASN A 230 -10.80 -19.02 0.31
C ASN A 230 -10.26 -19.60 -1.00
N LYS A 231 -9.83 -18.71 -1.93
CA LYS A 231 -9.33 -18.99 -3.29
C LYS A 231 -10.33 -19.67 -4.26
N ASN A 232 -11.55 -19.96 -3.87
CA ASN A 232 -12.57 -20.49 -4.78
C ASN A 232 -13.13 -19.43 -5.73
N TYR A 233 -12.86 -18.13 -5.50
CA TYR A 233 -13.17 -17.07 -6.44
C TYR A 233 -12.67 -17.38 -7.86
N ARG A 234 -11.41 -17.85 -7.98
CA ARG A 234 -10.84 -18.22 -9.27
C ARG A 234 -11.56 -19.40 -9.93
N VAL A 235 -11.95 -20.39 -9.15
CA VAL A 235 -12.71 -21.55 -9.65
C VAL A 235 -14.07 -21.10 -10.15
N GLU A 236 -14.74 -20.25 -9.37
CA GLU A 236 -16.08 -19.75 -9.68
C GLU A 236 -16.10 -18.82 -10.91
N THR A 237 -15.04 -18.06 -11.14
CA THR A 237 -14.93 -17.12 -12.27
C THR A 237 -14.32 -17.74 -13.53
N CYS A 238 -13.57 -18.84 -13.42
CA CYS A 238 -12.95 -19.53 -14.55
C CYS A 238 -13.78 -20.71 -15.07
N ASP A 239 -14.96 -20.96 -14.53
CA ASP A 239 -15.87 -21.96 -15.06
C ASP A 239 -16.36 -21.51 -16.44
N VAL A 240 -16.10 -22.35 -17.48
CA VAL A 240 -16.38 -22.06 -18.89
C VAL A 240 -17.86 -21.73 -19.12
N LYS A 241 -18.77 -22.34 -18.36
CA LYS A 241 -20.22 -22.05 -18.43
C LYS A 241 -20.57 -20.65 -17.89
N LYS A 242 -19.72 -20.07 -17.02
CA LYS A 242 -19.92 -18.74 -16.40
C LYS A 242 -19.11 -17.67 -17.12
N SER A 243 -18.07 -18.03 -17.88
CA SER A 243 -17.26 -17.08 -18.68
C SER A 243 -18.01 -16.50 -19.88
N LEU A 244 -19.12 -17.12 -20.29
CA LEU A 244 -20.00 -16.61 -21.35
C LEU A 244 -20.90 -15.44 -20.91
N ILE A 245 -20.86 -15.06 -19.64
CA ILE A 245 -21.64 -13.94 -19.07
C ILE A 245 -20.78 -12.67 -18.96
N HIS A 246 -19.54 -12.76 -19.33
CA HIS A 246 -18.55 -11.68 -19.36
C HIS A 246 -17.98 -11.53 -20.77
#